data_d400f947236f1f21ea4646ac0d41c55d
#
_entry.id   d400f947236f1f21ea4646ac0d41c55d
#
_cell.length_a   1.000
_cell.length_b   1.000
_cell.length_c   1.000
_cell.angle_alpha   90.00
_cell.angle_beta   90.00
_cell.angle_gamma   90.00
#
_symmetry.space_group_name_H-M   'P 1'
#
loop_
_entity.id
_entity.type
_entity.pdbx_description
1 polymer ?
#
loop_
_entity_poly.entity_id
_entity_poly.type
_entity_poly.pdbx_seq_one_letter_code
_entity_poly.pdbx_strand_id
1 'polypeptide(L)'
;MERPDFFSLKNGSKSKLPFSNKEYEERLKKIRTVMSKNNLDMIILTSMHNIAYHTGFIYCSFGRPYGCVITEKKIVTISANIDASQPWRHSFCENIIYTDWKRDNFLKAIVSIIGRDEPPKNIGIENDHVTL
;
A
#
# COMPACT_ATOMS: atom_id res chain seq x y z
N MET A 1 23.48 8.43 14.48
CA MET A 1 22.81 7.94 13.25
C MET A 1 21.32 8.14 13.40
N GLU A 2 20.74 8.86 12.48
CA GLU A 2 19.30 9.12 12.50
C GLU A 2 18.54 7.91 11.97
N ARG A 3 17.48 7.50 12.65
CA ARG A 3 16.63 6.41 12.19
C ARG A 3 15.69 6.90 11.08
N PRO A 4 15.55 6.18 9.96
CA PRO A 4 14.60 6.58 8.93
C PRO A 4 13.16 6.50 9.45
N ASP A 5 12.30 7.39 8.99
CA ASP A 5 10.87 7.35 9.28
C ASP A 5 10.18 6.21 8.51
N PHE A 6 10.67 5.92 7.31
CA PHE A 6 10.22 4.83 6.44
C PHE A 6 11.33 4.46 5.45
N PHE A 7 11.23 3.28 4.86
CA PHE A 7 12.16 2.81 3.83
C PHE A 7 11.54 1.73 2.95
N SER A 8 12.05 1.59 1.73
CA SER A 8 11.68 0.49 0.85
C SER A 8 12.45 -0.78 1.24
N LEU A 9 11.74 -1.89 1.34
CA LEU A 9 12.37 -3.18 1.63
C LEU A 9 12.07 -4.18 0.53
N LYS A 10 13.14 -4.70 -0.08
CA LYS A 10 13.10 -5.80 -1.03
C LYS A 10 14.02 -6.89 -0.48
N ASN A 11 13.45 -7.86 0.21
CA ASN A 11 14.23 -8.89 0.90
C ASN A 11 13.85 -10.29 0.39
N GLY A 12 14.78 -10.88 -0.34
CA GLY A 12 14.62 -12.22 -0.88
C GLY A 12 13.69 -12.29 -2.11
N SER A 13 13.33 -13.49 -2.49
CA SER A 13 12.45 -13.75 -3.61
C SER A 13 10.99 -13.63 -3.20
N LYS A 14 10.16 -13.22 -4.14
CA LYS A 14 8.71 -13.26 -3.94
C LYS A 14 8.20 -14.69 -3.88
N SER A 15 7.30 -14.96 -2.94
CA SER A 15 6.62 -16.24 -2.82
C SER A 15 5.55 -16.41 -3.90
N LYS A 16 5.18 -17.65 -4.18
CA LYS A 16 4.02 -17.93 -5.03
C LYS A 16 2.75 -17.42 -4.37
N LEU A 17 2.00 -16.59 -5.09
CA LEU A 17 0.74 -16.04 -4.63
C LEU A 17 -0.44 -16.95 -4.99
N PRO A 18 -1.62 -16.79 -4.36
CA PRO A 18 -2.83 -17.56 -4.67
C PRO A 18 -3.29 -17.45 -6.14
N PHE A 19 -3.05 -16.30 -6.75
CA PHE A 19 -3.41 -16.02 -8.15
C PHE A 19 -2.18 -15.64 -8.96
N SER A 20 -2.31 -15.71 -10.30
CA SER A 20 -1.24 -15.31 -11.21
C SER A 20 -0.99 -13.79 -11.18
N ASN A 21 0.20 -13.38 -11.59
CA ASN A 21 0.50 -11.96 -11.79
C ASN A 21 -0.48 -11.29 -12.76
N LYS A 22 -0.86 -12.00 -13.83
CA LYS A 22 -1.86 -11.52 -14.80
C LYS A 22 -3.20 -11.20 -14.13
N GLU A 23 -3.67 -12.04 -13.21
CA GLU A 23 -4.90 -11.79 -12.46
C GLU A 23 -4.81 -10.52 -11.60
N TYR A 24 -3.70 -10.34 -10.89
CA TYR A 24 -3.49 -9.11 -10.10
C TYR A 24 -3.37 -7.85 -10.99
N GLU A 25 -2.72 -7.96 -12.13
CA GLU A 25 -2.65 -6.86 -13.11
C GLU A 25 -4.03 -6.49 -13.66
N GLU A 26 -4.87 -7.46 -13.95
CA GLU A 26 -6.24 -7.22 -14.39
C GLU A 26 -7.10 -6.55 -13.32
N ARG A 27 -6.96 -6.96 -12.05
CA ARG A 27 -7.61 -6.30 -10.91
C ARG A 27 -7.14 -4.85 -10.76
N LEU A 28 -5.86 -4.62 -10.90
CA LEU A 28 -5.27 -3.27 -10.85
C LEU A 28 -5.80 -2.39 -11.99
N LYS A 29 -5.92 -2.93 -13.19
CA LYS A 29 -6.49 -2.23 -14.33
C LYS A 29 -7.95 -1.84 -14.09
N LYS A 30 -8.74 -2.72 -13.50
CA LYS A 30 -10.16 -2.44 -13.16
C LYS A 30 -10.28 -1.31 -12.15
N ILE A 31 -9.51 -1.32 -11.08
CA ILE A 31 -9.58 -0.24 -10.08
C ILE A 31 -9.08 1.08 -10.66
N ARG A 32 -8.08 1.07 -11.51
CA ARG A 32 -7.62 2.29 -12.22
C ARG A 32 -8.67 2.84 -13.17
N THR A 33 -9.48 1.98 -13.78
CA THR A 33 -10.63 2.43 -14.57
C THR A 33 -11.66 3.15 -13.70
N VAL A 34 -11.95 2.62 -12.51
CA VAL A 34 -12.83 3.28 -11.52
C VAL A 34 -12.24 4.62 -11.07
N MET A 35 -10.95 4.67 -10.83
CA MET A 35 -10.25 5.92 -10.48
C MET A 35 -10.45 6.97 -11.56
N SER A 36 -10.19 6.62 -12.81
CA SER A 36 -10.35 7.52 -13.95
C SER A 36 -11.78 8.05 -14.08
N LYS A 37 -12.78 7.17 -13.97
CA LYS A 37 -14.20 7.54 -14.05
C LYS A 37 -14.65 8.49 -12.95
N ASN A 38 -14.02 8.45 -11.79
CA ASN A 38 -14.34 9.27 -10.63
C ASN A 38 -13.35 10.41 -10.39
N ASN A 39 -12.44 10.67 -11.34
CA ASN A 39 -11.39 11.68 -11.23
C ASN A 39 -10.53 11.53 -9.96
N LEU A 40 -10.20 10.30 -9.59
CA LEU A 40 -9.34 10.00 -8.45
C LEU A 40 -7.89 9.88 -8.92
N ASP A 41 -7.00 10.59 -8.24
CA ASP A 41 -5.56 10.54 -8.48
C ASP A 41 -4.89 9.42 -7.69
N MET A 42 -5.51 9.03 -6.58
CA MET A 42 -5.00 8.05 -5.64
C MET A 42 -6.15 7.34 -4.93
N ILE A 43 -5.94 6.08 -4.59
CA ILE A 43 -6.78 5.34 -3.65
C ILE A 43 -5.89 4.83 -2.51
N ILE A 44 -6.38 4.98 -1.28
CA ILE A 44 -5.75 4.42 -0.09
C ILE A 44 -6.68 3.34 0.46
N LEU A 45 -6.22 2.09 0.39
CA LEU A 45 -6.92 0.94 0.97
C LEU A 45 -6.36 0.66 2.36
N THR A 46 -7.25 0.41 3.30
CA THR A 46 -6.91 0.09 4.69
C THR A 46 -7.56 -1.19 5.19
N SER A 47 -8.56 -1.71 4.48
CA SER A 47 -9.17 -2.99 4.84
C SER A 47 -8.32 -4.18 4.40
N MET A 48 -8.23 -5.18 5.25
CA MET A 48 -7.51 -6.42 4.99
C MET A 48 -8.00 -7.11 3.71
N HIS A 49 -9.30 -7.13 3.48
CA HIS A 49 -9.91 -7.79 2.32
C HIS A 49 -9.52 -7.13 0.99
N ASN A 50 -9.62 -5.81 0.93
CA ASN A 50 -9.30 -5.08 -0.29
C ASN A 50 -7.79 -5.05 -0.57
N ILE A 51 -6.97 -4.96 0.47
CA ILE A 51 -5.51 -5.07 0.33
C ILE A 51 -5.12 -6.45 -0.19
N ALA A 52 -5.66 -7.53 0.39
CA ALA A 52 -5.41 -8.90 -0.06
C ALA A 52 -5.89 -9.12 -1.51
N TYR A 53 -7.04 -8.59 -1.86
CA TYR A 53 -7.59 -8.70 -3.21
C TYR A 53 -6.68 -8.10 -4.27
N HIS A 54 -6.11 -6.92 -4.00
CA HIS A 54 -5.27 -6.21 -4.96
C HIS A 54 -3.80 -6.59 -4.91
N THR A 55 -3.30 -7.08 -3.77
CA THR A 55 -1.86 -7.31 -3.56
C THR A 55 -1.48 -8.76 -3.33
N GLY A 56 -2.41 -9.59 -2.89
CA GLY A 56 -2.16 -10.97 -2.47
C GLY A 56 -1.70 -11.09 -1.01
N PHE A 57 -1.38 -9.99 -0.34
CA PHE A 57 -0.92 -10.03 1.04
C PHE A 57 -2.08 -10.03 2.03
N ILE A 58 -2.14 -11.08 2.84
CA ILE A 58 -3.12 -11.19 3.92
C ILE A 58 -2.47 -10.66 5.20
N TYR A 59 -2.98 -9.54 5.67
CA TYR A 59 -2.50 -8.88 6.87
C TYR A 59 -3.48 -9.09 8.02
N CYS A 60 -2.94 -9.40 9.19
CA CYS A 60 -3.74 -9.46 10.42
C CYS A 60 -3.41 -8.23 11.27
N SER A 61 -4.36 -7.33 11.41
CA SER A 61 -4.16 -6.08 12.14
C SER A 61 -4.17 -6.29 13.65
N PHE A 62 -3.05 -6.02 14.30
CA PHE A 62 -2.92 -5.99 15.76
C PHE A 62 -2.50 -4.59 16.23
N GLY A 63 -3.35 -3.59 15.96
CA GLY A 63 -3.15 -2.24 16.49
C GLY A 63 -2.13 -1.37 15.75
N ARG A 64 -1.53 -1.85 14.66
CA ARG A 64 -0.64 -1.04 13.82
C ARG A 64 -1.31 -0.71 12.50
N PRO A 65 -1.26 0.53 12.02
CA PRO A 65 -1.83 0.87 10.73
C PRO A 65 -1.12 0.12 9.60
N TYR A 66 -1.91 -0.29 8.63
CA TYR A 66 -1.48 -0.95 7.42
C TYR A 66 -2.29 -0.41 6.25
N GLY A 67 -1.68 -0.29 5.09
CA GLY A 67 -2.35 0.27 3.94
C GLY A 67 -1.80 -0.21 2.61
N CYS A 68 -2.54 0.10 1.56
CA CYS A 68 -2.10 -0.03 0.19
C CYS A 68 -2.47 1.24 -0.56
N VAL A 69 -1.50 1.84 -1.22
CA VAL A 69 -1.72 3.03 -2.04
C VAL A 69 -1.68 2.64 -3.51
N ILE A 70 -2.70 3.03 -4.24
CA ILE A 70 -2.81 2.83 -5.68
C ILE A 70 -2.87 4.18 -6.36
N THR A 71 -1.96 4.41 -7.30
CA THR A 71 -1.96 5.56 -8.20
C THR A 71 -2.05 5.05 -9.64
N GLU A 72 -2.11 5.97 -10.60
CA GLU A 72 -2.06 5.60 -12.02
C GLU A 72 -0.82 4.74 -12.38
N LYS A 73 0.31 5.01 -11.71
CA LYS A 73 1.60 4.39 -12.04
C LYS A 73 2.11 3.38 -11.02
N LYS A 74 1.59 3.40 -9.79
CA LYS A 74 2.13 2.62 -8.67
C LYS A 74 1.05 1.85 -7.94
N ILE A 75 1.44 0.74 -7.34
CA ILE A 75 0.73 0.06 -6.28
C ILE A 75 1.75 -0.33 -5.21
N VAL A 76 1.55 0.12 -3.99
CA VAL A 76 2.53 -0.01 -2.90
C VAL A 76 1.81 -0.37 -1.61
N THR A 77 2.23 -1.44 -0.96
CA THR A 77 1.80 -1.74 0.42
C THR A 77 2.63 -0.95 1.41
N ILE A 78 2.00 -0.53 2.49
CA ILE A 78 2.66 0.20 3.58
C ILE A 78 2.41 -0.56 4.87
N SER A 79 3.47 -1.04 5.49
CA SER A 79 3.42 -1.90 6.67
C SER A 79 4.41 -1.48 7.75
N ALA A 80 4.17 -1.93 8.97
CA ALA A 80 5.05 -1.66 10.09
C ALA A 80 6.35 -2.46 9.99
N ASN A 81 7.41 -1.92 10.54
CA ASN A 81 8.74 -2.55 10.56
C ASN A 81 8.75 -3.94 11.23
N ILE A 82 7.83 -4.19 12.14
CA ILE A 82 7.71 -5.50 12.79
C ILE A 82 7.37 -6.64 11.81
N ASP A 83 6.66 -6.32 10.74
CA ASP A 83 6.29 -7.30 9.70
C ASP A 83 7.44 -7.58 8.72
N ALA A 84 8.48 -6.75 8.78
CA ALA A 84 9.73 -6.89 8.02
C ALA A 84 9.50 -7.21 6.53
N SER A 85 10.02 -8.34 6.07
CA SER A 85 9.98 -8.73 4.66
C SER A 85 8.67 -9.41 4.21
N GLN A 86 7.74 -9.69 5.13
CA GLN A 86 6.51 -10.42 4.78
C GLN A 86 5.69 -9.73 3.71
N PRO A 87 5.39 -8.43 3.80
CA PRO A 87 4.62 -7.74 2.76
C PRO A 87 5.30 -7.74 1.39
N TRP A 88 6.61 -7.62 1.33
CA TRP A 88 7.35 -7.75 0.08
C TRP A 88 7.26 -9.15 -0.52
N ARG A 89 7.56 -10.17 0.28
CA ARG A 89 7.63 -11.56 -0.19
C ARG A 89 6.27 -12.12 -0.60
N HIS A 90 5.21 -11.73 0.09
CA HIS A 90 3.86 -12.28 -0.08
C HIS A 90 2.90 -11.33 -0.78
N SER A 91 3.40 -10.37 -1.55
CA SER A 91 2.58 -9.46 -2.33
C SER A 91 3.03 -9.39 -3.80
N PHE A 92 2.10 -8.98 -4.64
CA PHE A 92 2.33 -8.70 -6.05
C PHE A 92 3.15 -7.41 -6.28
N CYS A 93 3.11 -6.46 -5.36
CA CYS A 93 3.56 -5.10 -5.53
C CYS A 93 4.82 -4.75 -4.74
N GLU A 94 5.22 -3.50 -4.80
CA GLU A 94 6.28 -2.93 -3.97
C GLU A 94 5.79 -2.71 -2.54
N ASN A 95 6.72 -2.55 -1.59
CA ASN A 95 6.42 -2.33 -0.19
C ASN A 95 7.29 -1.22 0.41
N ILE A 96 6.65 -0.36 1.19
CA ILE A 96 7.30 0.60 2.06
C ILE A 96 7.04 0.19 3.51
N ILE A 97 8.10 0.14 4.30
CA ILE A 97 8.04 -0.11 5.73
C ILE A 97 8.15 1.23 6.45
N TYR A 98 7.21 1.52 7.35
CA TYR A 98 7.36 2.63 8.27
C TYR A 98 7.90 2.14 9.61
N THR A 99 8.73 2.97 10.24
CA THR A 99 9.24 2.72 11.58
C THR A 99 8.26 3.31 12.60
N ASP A 100 8.11 2.66 13.75
CA ASP A 100 7.09 3.03 14.74
C ASP A 100 7.62 3.90 15.88
N TRP A 101 8.79 4.48 15.70
CA TRP A 101 9.37 5.37 16.70
C TRP A 101 8.77 6.79 16.70
N LYS A 102 7.99 7.15 15.65
CA LYS A 102 7.14 8.35 15.60
C LYS A 102 5.74 7.97 15.12
N ARG A 103 4.76 8.59 15.73
CA ARG A 103 3.34 8.26 15.53
C ARG A 103 2.85 8.47 14.09
N ASP A 104 3.38 9.45 13.39
CA ASP A 104 2.94 9.85 12.06
C ASP A 104 3.75 9.23 10.90
N ASN A 105 4.68 8.32 11.20
CA ASN A 105 5.54 7.71 10.18
C ASN A 105 4.75 6.93 9.11
N PHE A 106 3.63 6.33 9.47
CA PHE A 106 2.72 5.70 8.50
C PHE A 106 2.21 6.70 7.47
N LEU A 107 1.76 7.87 7.92
CA LEU A 107 1.28 8.93 7.04
C LEU A 107 2.39 9.50 6.18
N LYS A 108 3.58 9.66 6.73
CA LYS A 108 4.76 10.09 5.97
C LYS A 108 5.11 9.11 4.85
N ALA A 109 5.00 7.81 5.12
CA ALA A 109 5.20 6.78 4.11
C ALA A 109 4.18 6.90 2.97
N ILE A 110 2.91 7.15 3.29
CA ILE A 110 1.86 7.41 2.27
C ILE A 110 2.22 8.63 1.43
N VAL A 111 2.57 9.74 2.08
CA VAL A 111 2.91 10.99 1.39
C VAL A 111 4.12 10.83 0.47
N SER A 112 5.09 9.99 0.84
CA SER A 112 6.28 9.74 0.01
C SER A 112 5.98 9.13 -1.37
N ILE A 113 4.84 8.44 -1.51
CA ILE A 113 4.42 7.80 -2.76
C ILE A 113 3.89 8.83 -3.76
N ILE A 114 3.37 9.94 -3.27
CA ILE A 114 2.75 10.98 -4.07
C ILE A 114 3.76 11.66 -4.99
N GLY A 115 5.04 11.65 -4.63
CA GLY A 115 6.07 12.39 -5.35
C GLY A 115 6.01 13.90 -5.05
N ARG A 116 7.07 14.60 -5.45
CA ARG A 116 7.21 16.04 -5.14
C ARG A 116 6.52 16.96 -6.15
N ASP A 117 6.14 16.45 -7.33
CA ASP A 117 5.82 17.28 -8.47
C ASP A 117 4.34 17.66 -8.57
N GLU A 118 3.43 16.78 -8.22
CA GLU A 118 1.98 17.07 -8.21
C GLU A 118 1.28 16.34 -7.07
N PRO A 119 0.84 17.05 -6.01
CA PRO A 119 0.04 16.43 -4.97
C PRO A 119 -1.32 15.98 -5.55
N PRO A 120 -1.87 14.85 -5.10
CA PRO A 120 -3.18 14.39 -5.54
C PRO A 120 -4.25 15.40 -5.14
N LYS A 121 -5.16 15.70 -6.06
CA LYS A 121 -6.30 16.58 -5.79
C LYS A 121 -7.46 15.80 -5.19
N ASN A 122 -7.65 14.57 -5.66
CA ASN A 122 -8.78 13.72 -5.26
C ASN A 122 -8.25 12.36 -4.82
N ILE A 123 -8.51 12.02 -3.56
CA ILE A 123 -8.09 10.76 -2.95
C ILE A 123 -9.32 9.94 -2.60
N GLY A 124 -9.38 8.70 -3.06
CA GLY A 124 -10.38 7.72 -2.65
C GLY A 124 -9.94 6.99 -1.38
N ILE A 125 -10.85 6.83 -0.45
CA ILE A 125 -10.64 6.09 0.80
C ILE A 125 -11.77 5.12 1.03
N GLU A 126 -11.52 4.10 1.86
CA GLU A 126 -12.56 3.18 2.32
C GLU A 126 -13.27 3.79 3.52
N ASN A 127 -14.48 4.27 3.29
CA ASN A 127 -15.28 5.02 4.25
C ASN A 127 -15.55 4.29 5.58
N ASP A 128 -15.61 2.97 5.55
CA ASP A 128 -15.88 2.12 6.71
C ASP A 128 -14.62 1.62 7.44
N HIS A 129 -13.45 1.94 6.93
CA HIS A 129 -12.17 1.49 7.47
C HIS A 129 -11.18 2.61 7.82
N VAL A 130 -11.53 3.86 7.56
CA VAL A 130 -10.68 5.00 7.91
C VAL A 130 -11.16 5.61 9.22
N THR A 131 -10.29 5.63 10.20
CA THR A 131 -10.49 6.41 11.44
C THR A 131 -10.02 7.84 11.21
N LEU A 132 -10.90 8.78 11.46
CA LEU A 132 -10.58 10.20 11.43
C LEU A 132 -9.83 10.63 12.68
#